data_1f0ba15151f11ab6ce0914f4c1605ec1
#
_entry.id   1f0ba15151f11ab6ce0914f4c1605ec1
#
_cell.length_a   1.000
_cell.length_b   1.000
_cell.length_c   1.000
_cell.angle_alpha   90.00
_cell.angle_beta   90.00
_cell.angle_gamma   90.00
#
_symmetry.space_group_name_H-M   'P 1'
#
loop_
_entity.id
_entity.type
_entity.pdbx_description
1 polymer ?
#
loop_
_entity_poly.entity_id
_entity_poly.type
_entity_poly.pdbx_seq_one_letter_code
_entity_poly.pdbx_strand_id
1 'polypeptide(L)'
;MKFGRYLNKQKEPTWSPYYINYEALKDLINQGAQENERALTDNTGEISQTSLSVVRTAGRAESAEERFFRRLEAEVSKVGKFTEELVSQLRAKMSRMQAEAAAISGSAATHSGASDASDTKARLLEEAKRFGDEFLALEKYVNLNYMGFHKILKKHDKNIPSAPCRQFYVSHLHNQPWVQGNYSDLMLMLSNLYSQIRGDELAEASGGAAQAFNRSTTKYWIKTDNVTAVKNIIIENMPVFVFNPENYTGDSQLVNSVYFDNESLELYHGRLDKKPGALA
;
A
#
# COMPACT_ATOMS: atom_id res chain seq x y z
N MET A 1 19.92 11.41 5.85
CA MET A 1 20.25 9.99 5.58
C MET A 1 20.16 9.73 4.09
N LYS A 2 21.16 9.05 3.44
CA LYS A 2 21.07 8.72 2.01
C LYS A 2 20.03 7.61 1.82
N PHE A 3 19.09 7.79 0.88
CA PHE A 3 17.95 6.87 0.71
C PHE A 3 18.38 5.40 0.51
N GLY A 4 19.44 5.12 -0.25
CA GLY A 4 19.93 3.74 -0.43
C GLY A 4 20.23 3.01 0.88
N ARG A 5 20.81 3.72 1.88
CA ARG A 5 21.04 3.13 3.22
C ARG A 5 19.73 2.88 3.96
N TYR A 6 18.77 3.79 3.83
CA TYR A 6 17.43 3.63 4.42
C TYR A 6 16.73 2.42 3.82
N LEU A 7 16.69 2.31 2.48
CA LEU A 7 16.10 1.20 1.76
C LEU A 7 16.70 -0.14 2.23
N ASN A 8 18.03 -0.26 2.26
CA ASN A 8 18.71 -1.49 2.68
C ASN A 8 18.43 -1.89 4.13
N LYS A 9 18.20 -0.91 5.02
CA LYS A 9 17.83 -1.17 6.42
C LYS A 9 16.39 -1.63 6.58
N GLN A 10 15.51 -1.22 5.66
CA GLN A 10 14.07 -1.43 5.77
C GLN A 10 13.55 -2.61 4.95
N LYS A 11 14.37 -3.15 4.04
CA LYS A 11 14.02 -4.31 3.22
C LYS A 11 13.68 -5.52 4.07
N GLU A 12 12.67 -6.26 3.64
CA GLU A 12 12.45 -7.62 4.11
C GLU A 12 13.60 -8.51 3.57
N PRO A 13 14.35 -9.18 4.43
CA PRO A 13 15.55 -9.93 4.00
C PRO A 13 15.27 -10.99 2.95
N THR A 14 14.17 -11.72 3.08
CA THR A 14 13.76 -12.81 2.17
C THR A 14 13.39 -12.29 0.78
N TRP A 15 12.94 -11.04 0.66
CA TRP A 15 12.54 -10.41 -0.59
C TRP A 15 13.61 -9.46 -1.16
N SER A 16 14.79 -9.43 -0.57
CA SER A 16 15.85 -8.48 -0.94
C SER A 16 16.16 -8.42 -2.44
N PRO A 17 16.20 -9.52 -3.22
CA PRO A 17 16.46 -9.50 -4.65
C PRO A 17 15.37 -8.80 -5.48
N TYR A 18 14.16 -8.77 -4.98
CA TYR A 18 13.00 -8.24 -5.70
C TYR A 18 12.79 -6.74 -5.50
N TYR A 19 13.49 -6.12 -4.54
CA TYR A 19 13.46 -4.66 -4.40
C TYR A 19 14.17 -3.97 -5.57
N ILE A 20 13.81 -2.70 -5.81
CA ILE A 20 14.51 -1.83 -6.75
C ILE A 20 16.03 -1.86 -6.50
N ASN A 21 16.80 -2.06 -7.55
CA ASN A 21 18.27 -1.94 -7.48
C ASN A 21 18.66 -0.46 -7.59
N TYR A 22 18.48 0.25 -6.48
CA TYR A 22 18.69 1.71 -6.40
C TYR A 22 20.13 2.13 -6.71
N GLU A 23 21.15 1.36 -6.29
CA GLU A 23 22.55 1.70 -6.51
C GLU A 23 22.93 1.50 -7.98
N ALA A 24 22.50 0.43 -8.64
CA ALA A 24 22.76 0.24 -10.07
C ALA A 24 22.15 1.38 -10.93
N LEU A 25 20.92 1.80 -10.62
CA LEU A 25 20.31 2.95 -11.31
C LEU A 25 21.06 4.26 -11.03
N LYS A 26 21.55 4.45 -9.82
CA LYS A 26 22.35 5.62 -9.45
C LYS A 26 23.69 5.68 -10.20
N ASP A 27 24.31 4.52 -10.42
CA ASP A 27 25.58 4.43 -11.16
C ASP A 27 25.37 4.80 -12.63
N LEU A 28 24.27 4.39 -13.25
CA LEU A 28 23.91 4.79 -14.61
C LEU A 28 23.64 6.30 -14.72
N ILE A 29 22.99 6.92 -13.73
CA ILE A 29 22.82 8.38 -13.69
C ILE A 29 24.18 9.09 -13.61
N ASN A 30 25.10 8.60 -12.80
CA ASN A 30 26.43 9.19 -12.68
C ASN A 30 27.22 9.07 -14.00
N GLN A 31 27.11 7.93 -14.72
CA GLN A 31 27.70 7.75 -16.06
C GLN A 31 27.08 8.72 -17.07
N GLY A 32 25.77 8.86 -17.12
CA GLY A 32 25.08 9.79 -18.00
C GLY A 32 25.46 11.25 -17.76
N ALA A 33 25.63 11.65 -16.51
CA ALA A 33 26.09 12.99 -16.17
C ALA A 33 27.51 13.24 -16.67
N GLN A 34 28.40 12.24 -16.58
CA GLN A 34 29.79 12.35 -17.14
C GLN A 34 29.82 12.37 -18.67
N GLU A 35 28.98 11.57 -19.34
CA GLU A 35 28.84 11.57 -20.79
C GLU A 35 28.39 12.97 -21.30
N ASN A 36 27.38 13.56 -20.61
CA ASN A 36 26.88 14.90 -20.94
C ASN A 36 27.95 16.01 -20.71
N GLU A 37 28.73 15.92 -19.63
CA GLU A 37 29.79 16.87 -19.33
C GLU A 37 30.89 16.81 -20.40
N ARG A 38 31.31 15.63 -20.85
CA ARG A 38 32.27 15.44 -21.94
C ARG A 38 31.76 15.99 -23.26
N ALA A 39 30.49 15.73 -23.62
CA ALA A 39 29.88 16.26 -24.84
C ALA A 39 29.82 17.79 -24.86
N LEU A 40 29.69 18.44 -23.70
CA LEU A 40 29.72 19.89 -23.56
C LEU A 40 31.14 20.46 -23.72
N THR A 41 32.17 19.75 -23.23
CA THR A 41 33.57 20.17 -23.34
C THR A 41 34.13 20.00 -24.77
N ASP A 42 33.72 18.94 -25.47
CA ASP A 42 34.13 18.70 -26.86
C ASP A 42 33.48 19.69 -27.85
N ASN A 43 32.32 20.26 -27.53
CA ASN A 43 31.58 21.19 -28.39
C ASN A 43 32.02 22.67 -28.25
N THR A 44 32.98 23.00 -27.40
CA THR A 44 33.50 24.37 -27.26
C THR A 44 34.47 24.77 -28.38
N GLY A 45 34.71 23.86 -29.35
CA GLY A 45 35.66 24.11 -30.49
C GLY A 45 35.06 24.53 -31.83
N GLU A 46 33.76 24.30 -32.10
CA GLU A 46 33.15 24.72 -33.39
C GLU A 46 31.65 24.99 -33.26
N ILE A 47 31.25 26.24 -33.47
CA ILE A 47 29.88 26.66 -33.68
C ILE A 47 29.46 26.22 -35.07
N SER A 48 28.87 25.07 -35.22
CA SER A 48 28.20 24.67 -36.47
C SER A 48 26.71 24.45 -36.17
N GLN A 49 25.91 25.34 -36.77
CA GLN A 49 24.46 25.19 -36.86
C GLN A 49 24.15 23.89 -37.58
N THR A 50 23.66 22.88 -36.87
CA THR A 50 23.04 21.74 -37.56
C THR A 50 21.83 21.28 -36.79
N SER A 51 20.72 21.49 -37.46
CA SER A 51 19.37 21.00 -37.30
C SER A 51 19.19 19.72 -36.48
N LEU A 52 18.13 19.73 -35.66
CA LEU A 52 17.47 18.52 -35.16
C LEU A 52 17.19 17.57 -36.33
N SER A 53 18.02 16.58 -36.55
CA SER A 53 17.69 15.41 -37.34
C SER A 53 17.76 14.20 -36.43
N VAL A 54 16.59 13.65 -36.09
CA VAL A 54 16.44 12.29 -35.58
C VAL A 54 16.89 11.35 -36.71
N VAL A 55 18.17 11.08 -36.83
CA VAL A 55 18.70 10.02 -37.68
C VAL A 55 18.91 8.80 -36.79
N ARG A 56 17.99 7.88 -36.88
CA ARG A 56 18.19 6.48 -36.45
C ARG A 56 19.29 5.89 -37.31
N THR A 57 20.51 5.84 -36.81
CA THR A 57 21.60 5.06 -37.41
C THR A 57 21.81 3.80 -36.62
N ALA A 58 21.53 2.68 -37.29
CA ALA A 58 21.92 1.36 -36.83
C ALA A 58 23.44 1.32 -36.63
N GLY A 59 23.89 1.14 -35.35
CA GLY A 59 25.30 1.00 -35.00
C GLY A 59 25.85 1.95 -33.93
N ARG A 60 25.06 2.89 -33.39
CA ARG A 60 25.50 3.75 -32.30
C ARG A 60 25.48 3.00 -30.97
N ALA A 61 26.58 3.03 -30.22
CA ALA A 61 26.60 2.49 -28.85
C ALA A 61 25.50 3.16 -28.01
N GLU A 62 24.76 2.35 -27.28
CA GLU A 62 23.65 2.81 -26.42
C GLU A 62 24.17 3.81 -25.38
N SER A 63 23.52 4.96 -25.26
CA SER A 63 23.88 6.00 -24.29
C SER A 63 23.62 5.52 -22.84
N ALA A 64 24.29 6.16 -21.87
CA ALA A 64 24.04 5.86 -20.45
C ALA A 64 22.58 6.18 -20.06
N GLU A 65 21.98 7.17 -20.69
CA GLU A 65 20.57 7.55 -20.48
C GLU A 65 19.63 6.47 -21.02
N GLU A 66 19.85 5.94 -22.21
CA GLU A 66 19.06 4.83 -22.75
C GLU A 66 19.18 3.57 -21.86
N ARG A 67 20.40 3.27 -21.39
CA ARG A 67 20.64 2.17 -20.42
C ARG A 67 19.92 2.40 -19.11
N PHE A 68 19.87 3.65 -18.61
CA PHE A 68 19.15 4.01 -17.41
C PHE A 68 17.63 3.74 -17.55
N PHE A 69 16.99 4.22 -18.62
CA PHE A 69 15.55 4.02 -18.81
C PHE A 69 15.19 2.55 -19.03
N ARG A 70 15.98 1.84 -19.82
CA ARG A 70 15.79 0.40 -19.99
C ARG A 70 15.90 -0.35 -18.67
N ARG A 71 16.90 -0.01 -17.85
CA ARG A 71 17.06 -0.61 -16.52
C ARG A 71 15.94 -0.22 -15.58
N LEU A 72 15.52 1.02 -15.60
CA LEU A 72 14.42 1.53 -14.79
C LEU A 72 13.12 0.75 -15.08
N GLU A 73 12.79 0.54 -16.35
CA GLU A 73 11.63 -0.22 -16.79
C GLU A 73 11.70 -1.70 -16.35
N ALA A 74 12.88 -2.30 -16.47
CA ALA A 74 13.12 -3.66 -15.99
C ALA A 74 12.91 -3.78 -14.46
N GLU A 75 13.32 -2.75 -13.70
CA GLU A 75 13.11 -2.71 -12.24
C GLU A 75 11.63 -2.51 -11.89
N VAL A 76 10.89 -1.66 -12.62
CA VAL A 76 9.43 -1.49 -12.45
C VAL A 76 8.70 -2.80 -12.71
N SER A 77 9.01 -3.46 -13.83
CA SER A 77 8.42 -4.75 -14.19
C SER A 77 8.74 -5.85 -13.16
N LYS A 78 9.97 -5.90 -12.65
CA LYS A 78 10.39 -6.85 -11.60
C LYS A 78 9.56 -6.67 -10.33
N VAL A 79 9.44 -5.42 -9.85
CA VAL A 79 8.67 -5.10 -8.65
C VAL A 79 7.20 -5.44 -8.85
N GLY A 80 6.63 -5.12 -10.01
CA GLY A 80 5.24 -5.42 -10.33
C GLY A 80 4.95 -6.92 -10.32
N LYS A 81 5.73 -7.71 -11.05
CA LYS A 81 5.57 -9.17 -11.12
C LYS A 81 5.66 -9.82 -9.74
N PHE A 82 6.64 -9.44 -8.93
CA PHE A 82 6.77 -9.99 -7.59
C PHE A 82 5.59 -9.60 -6.69
N THR A 83 5.07 -8.36 -6.81
CA THR A 83 3.89 -7.93 -6.06
C THR A 83 2.66 -8.75 -6.44
N GLU A 84 2.40 -8.95 -7.74
CA GLU A 84 1.28 -9.75 -8.24
C GLU A 84 1.35 -11.21 -7.76
N GLU A 85 2.54 -11.79 -7.82
CA GLU A 85 2.79 -13.15 -7.34
C GLU A 85 2.53 -13.28 -5.84
N LEU A 86 3.03 -12.34 -5.04
CA LEU A 86 2.85 -12.32 -3.59
C LEU A 86 1.38 -12.13 -3.20
N VAL A 87 0.66 -11.22 -3.86
CA VAL A 87 -0.79 -11.00 -3.65
C VAL A 87 -1.58 -12.26 -4.00
N SER A 88 -1.24 -12.95 -5.09
CA SER A 88 -1.87 -14.21 -5.48
C SER A 88 -1.66 -15.29 -4.42
N GLN A 89 -0.45 -15.42 -3.88
CA GLN A 89 -0.13 -16.36 -2.80
C GLN A 89 -0.92 -16.04 -1.52
N LEU A 90 -1.00 -14.76 -1.14
CA LEU A 90 -1.77 -14.32 0.03
C LEU A 90 -3.27 -14.63 -0.13
N ARG A 91 -3.85 -14.38 -1.31
CA ARG A 91 -5.26 -14.70 -1.58
C ARG A 91 -5.52 -16.20 -1.51
N ALA A 92 -4.64 -17.03 -2.09
CA ALA A 92 -4.76 -18.48 -2.02
C ALA A 92 -4.65 -18.98 -0.56
N LYS A 93 -3.71 -18.43 0.22
CA LYS A 93 -3.55 -18.76 1.65
C LYS A 93 -4.81 -18.38 2.44
N MET A 94 -5.38 -17.19 2.21
CA MET A 94 -6.60 -16.74 2.85
C MET A 94 -7.79 -17.64 2.53
N SER A 95 -7.99 -17.99 1.26
CA SER A 95 -9.09 -18.88 0.85
C SER A 95 -9.01 -20.25 1.51
N ARG A 96 -7.79 -20.78 1.68
CA ARG A 96 -7.56 -22.04 2.39
C ARG A 96 -7.95 -21.91 3.87
N MET A 97 -7.50 -20.85 4.55
CA MET A 97 -7.83 -20.62 5.96
C MET A 97 -9.32 -20.42 6.18
N GLN A 98 -10.02 -19.74 5.29
CA GLN A 98 -11.48 -19.56 5.35
C GLN A 98 -12.23 -20.89 5.17
N ALA A 99 -11.80 -21.73 4.24
CA ALA A 99 -12.38 -23.06 4.03
C ALA A 99 -12.20 -23.95 5.28
N GLU A 100 -11.04 -23.89 5.93
CA GLU A 100 -10.75 -24.63 7.15
C GLU A 100 -11.60 -24.11 8.33
N ALA A 101 -11.75 -22.79 8.48
CA ALA A 101 -12.61 -22.18 9.50
C ALA A 101 -14.09 -22.60 9.33
N ALA A 102 -14.57 -22.61 8.09
CA ALA A 102 -15.93 -23.06 7.78
C ALA A 102 -16.15 -24.55 8.12
N ALA A 103 -15.16 -25.41 7.87
CA ALA A 103 -15.22 -26.82 8.20
C ALA A 103 -15.32 -27.07 9.73
N ILE A 104 -14.59 -26.28 10.53
CA ILE A 104 -14.66 -26.33 12.00
C ILE A 104 -16.05 -25.94 12.47
N SER A 105 -16.62 -24.86 11.93
CA SER A 105 -17.96 -24.37 12.30
C SER A 105 -19.06 -25.40 11.94
N GLY A 106 -18.92 -26.12 10.83
CA GLY A 106 -19.85 -27.18 10.39
C GLY A 106 -19.74 -28.46 11.20
N SER A 107 -18.57 -28.81 11.73
CA SER A 107 -18.34 -30.05 12.49
C SER A 107 -18.71 -29.93 13.99
N ALA A 108 -18.86 -28.72 14.51
CA ALA A 108 -19.27 -28.48 15.89
C ALA A 108 -20.70 -29.03 16.21
N ALA A 109 -21.46 -29.40 15.18
CA ALA A 109 -22.77 -30.04 15.31
C ALA A 109 -22.69 -31.54 15.65
N THR A 110 -21.52 -32.18 15.58
CA THR A 110 -21.34 -33.61 15.92
C THR A 110 -20.44 -33.76 17.16
N HIS A 111 -20.98 -34.29 18.23
CA HIS A 111 -20.44 -34.34 19.60
C HIS A 111 -19.12 -35.12 19.81
N SER A 112 -18.29 -35.39 18.84
CA SER A 112 -17.06 -36.16 19.02
C SER A 112 -15.86 -35.39 18.46
N GLY A 113 -15.18 -34.60 19.28
CA GLY A 113 -13.93 -33.93 18.87
C GLY A 113 -13.67 -32.53 19.45
N ALA A 114 -14.22 -32.20 20.61
CA ALA A 114 -14.07 -30.87 21.22
C ALA A 114 -12.60 -30.46 21.46
N SER A 115 -11.70 -31.42 21.72
CA SER A 115 -10.25 -31.16 21.88
C SER A 115 -9.62 -30.83 20.55
N ASP A 116 -9.86 -31.63 19.51
CA ASP A 116 -9.23 -31.42 18.17
C ASP A 116 -9.71 -30.12 17.51
N ALA A 117 -10.99 -29.75 17.76
CA ALA A 117 -11.51 -28.47 17.26
C ALA A 117 -10.86 -27.26 17.95
N SER A 118 -10.56 -27.36 19.26
CA SER A 118 -9.89 -26.32 20.02
C SER A 118 -8.45 -26.10 19.52
N ASP A 119 -7.71 -27.19 19.31
CA ASP A 119 -6.32 -27.14 18.84
C ASP A 119 -6.24 -26.60 17.40
N THR A 120 -7.19 -27.01 16.54
CA THR A 120 -7.27 -26.50 15.17
C THR A 120 -7.61 -25.01 15.15
N LYS A 121 -8.52 -24.56 16.02
CA LYS A 121 -8.88 -23.15 16.17
C LYS A 121 -7.67 -22.31 16.62
N ALA A 122 -6.90 -22.79 17.61
CA ALA A 122 -5.71 -22.12 18.09
C ALA A 122 -4.63 -22.02 17.00
N ARG A 123 -4.42 -23.09 16.23
CA ARG A 123 -3.50 -23.11 15.09
C ARG A 123 -3.91 -22.12 14.00
N LEU A 124 -5.20 -22.09 13.66
CA LEU A 124 -5.74 -21.19 12.64
C LEU A 124 -5.64 -19.72 13.07
N LEU A 125 -5.82 -19.43 14.35
CA LEU A 125 -5.62 -18.08 14.91
C LEU A 125 -4.17 -17.62 14.75
N GLU A 126 -3.21 -18.50 15.03
CA GLU A 126 -1.78 -18.20 14.88
C GLU A 126 -1.39 -18.02 13.39
N GLU A 127 -2.00 -18.81 12.49
CA GLU A 127 -1.81 -18.65 11.05
C GLU A 127 -2.42 -17.33 10.53
N ALA A 128 -3.57 -16.91 11.06
CA ALA A 128 -4.18 -15.62 10.74
C ALA A 128 -3.32 -14.43 11.20
N LYS A 129 -2.68 -14.52 12.37
CA LYS A 129 -1.73 -13.50 12.84
C LYS A 129 -0.53 -13.38 11.91
N ARG A 130 0.07 -14.51 11.55
CA ARG A 130 1.20 -14.53 10.58
C ARG A 130 0.80 -13.97 9.22
N PHE A 131 -0.43 -14.23 8.78
CA PHE A 131 -0.97 -13.61 7.57
C PHE A 131 -1.03 -12.10 7.68
N GLY A 132 -1.47 -11.56 8.82
CA GLY A 132 -1.48 -10.12 9.09
C GLY A 132 -0.07 -9.50 8.98
N ASP A 133 0.95 -10.18 9.52
CA ASP A 133 2.35 -9.74 9.42
C ASP A 133 2.88 -9.78 7.98
N GLU A 134 2.55 -10.83 7.21
CA GLU A 134 2.89 -10.94 5.79
C GLU A 134 2.23 -9.84 4.96
N PHE A 135 0.99 -9.49 5.29
CA PHE A 135 0.26 -8.39 4.65
C PHE A 135 0.92 -7.03 4.93
N LEU A 136 1.32 -6.78 6.17
CA LEU A 136 2.10 -5.58 6.55
C LEU A 136 3.42 -5.51 5.77
N ALA A 137 4.11 -6.65 5.64
CA ALA A 137 5.35 -6.72 4.88
C ALA A 137 5.14 -6.40 3.39
N LEU A 138 4.02 -6.86 2.79
CA LEU A 138 3.64 -6.52 1.41
C LEU A 138 3.43 -5.01 1.24
N GLU A 139 2.64 -4.37 2.09
CA GLU A 139 2.41 -2.92 2.01
C GLU A 139 3.72 -2.13 2.15
N LYS A 140 4.55 -2.53 3.10
CA LYS A 140 5.87 -1.94 3.29
C LYS A 140 6.76 -2.13 2.06
N TYR A 141 6.71 -3.30 1.42
CA TYR A 141 7.43 -3.59 0.18
C TYR A 141 7.01 -2.65 -0.95
N VAL A 142 5.71 -2.55 -1.21
CA VAL A 142 5.14 -1.66 -2.24
C VAL A 142 5.58 -0.21 -1.99
N ASN A 143 5.42 0.27 -0.77
CA ASN A 143 5.72 1.65 -0.41
C ASN A 143 7.22 1.99 -0.53
N LEU A 144 8.11 1.09 -0.08
CA LEU A 144 9.56 1.28 -0.18
C LEU A 144 10.03 1.32 -1.64
N ASN A 145 9.49 0.46 -2.51
CA ASN A 145 9.83 0.47 -3.93
C ASN A 145 9.30 1.73 -4.61
N TYR A 146 8.05 2.12 -4.37
CA TYR A 146 7.47 3.36 -4.89
C TYR A 146 8.30 4.59 -4.50
N MET A 147 8.65 4.71 -3.22
CA MET A 147 9.57 5.77 -2.76
C MET A 147 10.92 5.69 -3.45
N GLY A 148 11.45 4.49 -3.69
CA GLY A 148 12.72 4.26 -4.38
C GLY A 148 12.71 4.83 -5.78
N PHE A 149 11.67 4.54 -6.56
CA PHE A 149 11.49 5.09 -7.91
C PHE A 149 11.37 6.62 -7.89
N HIS A 150 10.57 7.18 -6.97
CA HIS A 150 10.49 8.64 -6.82
C HIS A 150 11.84 9.30 -6.51
N LYS A 151 12.64 8.69 -5.64
CA LYS A 151 13.95 9.22 -5.25
C LYS A 151 14.98 9.11 -6.37
N ILE A 152 14.96 8.03 -7.15
CA ILE A 152 15.92 7.87 -8.26
C ILE A 152 15.58 8.82 -9.42
N LEU A 153 14.30 9.00 -9.75
CA LEU A 153 13.86 9.97 -10.76
C LEU A 153 14.20 11.41 -10.35
N LYS A 154 13.99 11.77 -9.08
CA LYS A 154 14.43 13.08 -8.57
C LYS A 154 15.95 13.25 -8.65
N LYS A 155 16.73 12.17 -8.46
CA LYS A 155 18.17 12.20 -8.59
C LYS A 155 18.59 12.34 -10.05
N HIS A 156 17.92 11.67 -10.98
CA HIS A 156 18.13 11.81 -12.42
C HIS A 156 18.00 13.26 -12.86
N ASP A 157 16.86 13.89 -12.61
CA ASP A 157 16.60 15.29 -13.03
C ASP A 157 17.56 16.30 -12.39
N LYS A 158 18.06 16.01 -11.19
CA LYS A 158 19.08 16.85 -10.55
C LYS A 158 20.44 16.74 -11.24
N ASN A 159 20.82 15.55 -11.71
CA ASN A 159 22.14 15.29 -12.30
C ASN A 159 22.17 15.50 -13.82
N ILE A 160 21.01 15.39 -14.48
CA ILE A 160 20.82 15.55 -15.92
C ILE A 160 19.67 16.56 -16.16
N PRO A 161 19.87 17.84 -15.87
CA PRO A 161 18.80 18.84 -15.99
C PRO A 161 18.38 19.14 -17.43
N SER A 162 19.19 18.75 -18.42
CA SER A 162 18.88 18.88 -19.84
C SER A 162 17.77 17.96 -20.33
N ALA A 163 17.49 16.86 -19.59
CA ALA A 163 16.48 15.87 -19.94
C ALA A 163 15.62 15.47 -18.72
N PRO A 164 14.79 16.40 -18.19
CA PRO A 164 13.96 16.09 -17.02
C PRO A 164 12.88 15.08 -17.37
N CYS A 165 12.83 13.97 -16.65
CA CYS A 165 11.91 12.86 -16.92
C CYS A 165 10.91 12.58 -15.79
N ARG A 166 11.16 13.13 -14.60
CA ARG A 166 10.44 12.76 -13.38
C ARG A 166 8.94 12.93 -13.50
N GLN A 167 8.46 14.05 -14.04
CA GLN A 167 7.02 14.35 -14.08
C GLN A 167 6.27 13.34 -14.95
N PHE A 168 6.81 13.03 -16.12
CA PHE A 168 6.25 12.03 -17.02
C PHE A 168 6.28 10.63 -16.40
N TYR A 169 7.44 10.25 -15.87
CA TYR A 169 7.64 8.89 -15.36
C TYR A 169 6.88 8.62 -14.05
N VAL A 170 6.66 9.63 -13.23
CA VAL A 170 5.82 9.51 -12.02
C VAL A 170 4.36 9.20 -12.39
N SER A 171 3.84 9.80 -13.46
CA SER A 171 2.50 9.48 -13.96
C SER A 171 2.42 8.03 -14.48
N HIS A 172 3.44 7.59 -15.22
CA HIS A 172 3.55 6.19 -15.65
C HIS A 172 3.63 5.23 -14.46
N LEU A 173 4.46 5.54 -13.46
CA LEU A 173 4.59 4.73 -12.25
C LEU A 173 3.29 4.68 -11.44
N HIS A 174 2.57 5.80 -11.34
CA HIS A 174 1.30 5.86 -10.63
C HIS A 174 0.22 4.96 -11.26
N ASN A 175 0.28 4.76 -12.58
CA ASN A 175 -0.65 3.91 -13.31
C ASN A 175 -0.28 2.42 -13.27
N GLN A 176 0.80 2.04 -12.59
CA GLN A 176 1.16 0.63 -12.45
C GLN A 176 0.15 -0.11 -11.56
N PRO A 177 -0.31 -1.31 -11.93
CA PRO A 177 -1.29 -2.08 -11.15
C PRO A 177 -0.85 -2.31 -9.70
N TRP A 178 0.44 -2.55 -9.47
CA TRP A 178 1.00 -2.79 -8.15
C TRP A 178 1.05 -1.52 -7.26
N VAL A 179 0.98 -0.32 -7.87
CA VAL A 179 0.90 0.96 -7.14
C VAL A 179 -0.54 1.32 -6.82
N GLN A 180 -1.46 1.07 -7.78
CA GLN A 180 -2.88 1.35 -7.62
C GLN A 180 -3.64 0.23 -6.90
N GLY A 181 -2.99 -0.91 -6.69
CA GLY A 181 -3.62 -2.07 -6.09
C GLY A 181 -4.22 -1.71 -4.72
N ASN A 182 -5.53 -1.84 -4.62
CA ASN A 182 -6.21 -1.76 -3.34
C ASN A 182 -6.23 -3.17 -2.74
N TYR A 183 -5.39 -3.40 -1.73
CA TYR A 183 -5.29 -4.68 -1.04
C TYR A 183 -6.17 -4.75 0.22
N SER A 184 -7.07 -3.78 0.41
CA SER A 184 -7.99 -3.72 1.56
C SER A 184 -8.96 -4.89 1.61
N ASP A 185 -9.21 -5.56 0.47
CA ASP A 185 -9.97 -6.80 0.41
C ASP A 185 -9.36 -7.88 1.30
N LEU A 186 -8.03 -8.01 1.32
CA LEU A 186 -7.32 -8.98 2.18
C LEU A 186 -7.53 -8.67 3.67
N MET A 187 -7.56 -7.39 4.04
CA MET A 187 -7.83 -6.97 5.42
C MET A 187 -9.27 -7.32 5.83
N LEU A 188 -10.25 -7.11 4.95
CA LEU A 188 -11.64 -7.46 5.20
C LEU A 188 -11.80 -8.98 5.30
N MET A 189 -11.17 -9.75 4.41
CA MET A 189 -11.17 -11.21 4.47
C MET A 189 -10.55 -11.72 5.78
N LEU A 190 -9.49 -11.10 6.26
CA LEU A 190 -8.84 -11.44 7.53
C LEU A 190 -9.76 -11.11 8.72
N SER A 191 -10.44 -9.96 8.71
CA SER A 191 -11.44 -9.60 9.72
C SER A 191 -12.58 -10.63 9.80
N ASN A 192 -13.10 -11.04 8.64
CA ASN A 192 -14.15 -12.07 8.57
C ASN A 192 -13.65 -13.41 9.10
N LEU A 193 -12.41 -13.80 8.80
CA LEU A 193 -11.79 -15.01 9.33
C LEU A 193 -11.70 -14.97 10.86
N TYR A 194 -11.25 -13.85 11.43
CA TYR A 194 -11.21 -13.67 12.88
C TYR A 194 -12.59 -13.77 13.51
N SER A 195 -13.64 -13.17 12.91
CA SER A 195 -15.02 -13.29 13.37
C SER A 195 -15.51 -14.73 13.36
N GLN A 196 -15.23 -15.49 12.31
CA GLN A 196 -15.55 -16.93 12.24
C GLN A 196 -14.84 -17.74 13.33
N ILE A 197 -13.55 -17.48 13.55
CA ILE A 197 -12.77 -18.17 14.59
C ILE A 197 -13.28 -17.84 15.99
N ARG A 198 -13.65 -16.58 16.27
CA ARG A 198 -14.24 -16.18 17.55
C ARG A 198 -15.64 -16.76 17.77
N GLY A 199 -16.37 -16.99 16.69
CA GLY A 199 -17.79 -17.35 16.73
C GLY A 199 -18.67 -16.13 16.99
N ASP A 200 -18.21 -14.94 16.56
CA ASP A 200 -19.02 -13.74 16.63
C ASP A 200 -20.23 -13.94 15.72
N GLU A 201 -21.43 -13.98 16.30
CA GLU A 201 -22.63 -13.83 15.49
C GLU A 201 -22.55 -12.46 14.82
N LEU A 202 -22.70 -12.43 13.50
CA LEU A 202 -22.86 -11.18 12.77
C LEU A 202 -24.06 -10.48 13.41
N ALA A 203 -23.80 -9.48 14.22
CA ALA A 203 -24.85 -8.66 14.78
C ALA A 203 -25.57 -8.05 13.59
N GLU A 204 -26.70 -8.63 13.20
CA GLU A 204 -27.61 -7.96 12.31
C GLU A 204 -27.84 -6.59 12.91
N ALA A 205 -27.68 -5.56 12.09
CA ALA A 205 -27.94 -4.20 12.50
C ALA A 205 -29.43 -4.09 12.91
N SER A 206 -29.70 -4.54 14.13
CA SER A 206 -31.02 -4.38 14.73
C SER A 206 -31.25 -2.88 14.89
N GLY A 207 -32.10 -2.37 14.02
CA GLY A 207 -32.53 -0.99 14.02
C GLY A 207 -32.91 -0.53 15.41
N GLY A 208 -32.16 0.44 15.90
CA GLY A 208 -32.13 1.10 17.14
C GLY A 208 -33.35 1.12 18.02
N ALA A 209 -33.21 0.58 19.19
CA ALA A 209 -33.77 1.21 20.36
C ALA A 209 -32.86 2.38 20.73
N ALA A 210 -33.42 3.57 20.96
CA ALA A 210 -32.70 4.73 21.47
C ALA A 210 -32.16 4.40 22.86
N GLN A 211 -30.99 3.80 22.91
CA GLN A 211 -30.25 3.61 24.14
C GLN A 211 -29.68 4.96 24.57
N ALA A 212 -29.92 5.34 25.82
CA ALA A 212 -29.24 6.47 26.45
C ALA A 212 -27.73 6.21 26.37
N PHE A 213 -27.06 6.85 25.41
CA PHE A 213 -25.70 6.55 25.03
C PHE A 213 -24.74 7.47 25.79
N ASN A 214 -24.11 6.94 26.82
CA ASN A 214 -23.03 7.66 27.51
C ASN A 214 -21.73 7.47 26.71
N ARG A 215 -21.33 8.49 25.95
CA ARG A 215 -20.17 8.44 25.05
C ARG A 215 -18.94 9.05 25.72
N SER A 216 -17.88 8.27 25.84
CA SER A 216 -16.54 8.76 26.13
C SER A 216 -15.68 8.67 24.84
N THR A 217 -14.99 9.76 24.50
CA THR A 217 -14.16 9.81 23.29
C THR A 217 -12.70 10.01 23.66
N THR A 218 -11.84 9.09 23.22
CA THR A 218 -10.38 9.22 23.33
C THR A 218 -9.79 9.25 21.92
N LYS A 219 -8.93 10.23 21.64
CA LYS A 219 -8.26 10.39 20.35
C LYS A 219 -6.79 10.01 20.44
N TYR A 220 -6.34 9.16 19.54
CA TYR A 220 -4.94 8.74 19.43
C TYR A 220 -4.35 9.20 18.11
N TRP A 221 -3.12 9.75 18.14
CA TRP A 221 -2.38 10.11 16.96
C TRP A 221 -1.46 8.96 16.55
N ILE A 222 -1.60 8.51 15.31
CA ILE A 222 -0.87 7.36 14.75
C ILE A 222 -0.03 7.87 13.58
N LYS A 223 1.23 7.42 13.50
CA LYS A 223 2.04 7.66 12.30
C LYS A 223 1.45 6.91 11.11
N THR A 224 1.45 7.54 9.93
CA THR A 224 0.90 6.94 8.70
C THR A 224 1.49 5.55 8.42
N ASP A 225 2.79 5.35 8.65
CA ASP A 225 3.47 4.07 8.45
C ASP A 225 2.97 2.95 9.39
N ASN A 226 2.25 3.29 10.45
CA ASN A 226 1.74 2.34 11.44
C ASN A 226 0.22 2.11 11.33
N VAL A 227 -0.47 2.74 10.38
CA VAL A 227 -1.94 2.64 10.26
C VAL A 227 -2.38 1.20 10.07
N THR A 228 -1.77 0.46 9.15
CA THR A 228 -2.13 -0.94 8.86
C THR A 228 -1.81 -1.85 10.04
N ALA A 229 -0.70 -1.62 10.76
CA ALA A 229 -0.38 -2.38 11.98
C ALA A 229 -1.47 -2.20 13.06
N VAL A 230 -1.95 -0.97 13.25
CA VAL A 230 -3.04 -0.69 14.19
C VAL A 230 -4.36 -1.32 13.72
N LYS A 231 -4.67 -1.27 12.41
CA LYS A 231 -5.84 -1.96 11.85
C LYS A 231 -5.78 -3.47 12.11
N ASN A 232 -4.63 -4.11 11.90
CA ASN A 232 -4.47 -5.54 12.20
C ASN A 232 -4.79 -5.88 13.65
N ILE A 233 -4.29 -5.08 14.61
CA ILE A 233 -4.60 -5.29 16.04
C ILE A 233 -6.09 -5.11 16.33
N ILE A 234 -6.74 -4.15 15.67
CA ILE A 234 -8.17 -3.90 15.85
C ILE A 234 -8.99 -5.10 15.37
N ILE A 235 -8.73 -5.61 14.17
CA ILE A 235 -9.50 -6.70 13.57
C ILE A 235 -9.29 -8.04 14.27
N GLU A 236 -8.19 -8.24 14.99
CA GLU A 236 -8.01 -9.40 15.87
C GLU A 236 -9.07 -9.47 16.97
N ASN A 237 -9.61 -8.33 17.39
CA ASN A 237 -10.50 -8.22 18.53
C ASN A 237 -11.92 -7.78 18.16
N MET A 238 -12.10 -7.08 17.04
CA MET A 238 -13.38 -6.51 16.62
C MET A 238 -13.60 -6.73 15.12
N PRO A 239 -14.84 -7.10 14.68
CA PRO A 239 -15.14 -7.22 13.26
C PRO A 239 -15.20 -5.84 12.57
N VAL A 240 -14.87 -5.82 11.28
CA VAL A 240 -15.12 -4.65 10.43
C VAL A 240 -16.59 -4.63 10.03
N PHE A 241 -17.25 -3.51 10.27
CA PHE A 241 -18.62 -3.30 9.82
C PHE A 241 -18.63 -2.70 8.40
N VAL A 242 -19.33 -3.36 7.49
CA VAL A 242 -19.49 -2.92 6.10
C VAL A 242 -20.98 -2.59 5.86
N PHE A 243 -21.29 -1.32 5.55
CA PHE A 243 -22.68 -0.86 5.38
C PHE A 243 -23.38 -1.45 4.15
N ASN A 244 -22.64 -1.73 3.11
CA ASN A 244 -23.18 -2.29 1.87
C ASN A 244 -22.18 -3.31 1.28
N PRO A 245 -22.24 -4.57 1.72
CA PRO A 245 -21.26 -5.58 1.29
C PRO A 245 -21.34 -5.94 -0.20
N GLU A 246 -22.47 -5.68 -0.86
CA GLU A 246 -22.63 -5.96 -2.30
C GLU A 246 -21.83 -5.00 -3.17
N ASN A 247 -21.69 -3.74 -2.73
CA ASN A 247 -21.05 -2.67 -3.50
C ASN A 247 -19.70 -2.25 -2.95
N TYR A 248 -19.23 -2.85 -1.85
CA TYR A 248 -18.03 -2.39 -1.17
C TYR A 248 -17.19 -3.54 -0.64
N THR A 249 -15.92 -3.60 -1.07
CA THR A 249 -14.97 -4.66 -0.72
C THR A 249 -13.78 -4.17 0.11
N GLY A 250 -13.78 -2.90 0.53
CA GLY A 250 -12.68 -2.30 1.27
C GLY A 250 -12.94 -2.20 2.78
N ASP A 251 -11.90 -1.88 3.53
CA ASP A 251 -11.91 -1.66 4.98
C ASP A 251 -12.15 -0.20 5.39
N SER A 252 -12.44 0.66 4.43
CA SER A 252 -12.70 2.09 4.63
C SER A 252 -13.80 2.58 3.69
N GLN A 253 -14.67 3.45 4.19
CA GLN A 253 -15.74 4.07 3.41
C GLN A 253 -15.66 5.59 3.51
N LEU A 254 -15.95 6.27 2.39
CA LEU A 254 -16.13 7.71 2.39
C LEU A 254 -17.52 8.05 2.95
N VAL A 255 -17.54 8.75 4.06
CA VAL A 255 -18.78 9.23 4.69
C VAL A 255 -18.85 10.75 4.51
N ASN A 256 -19.86 11.21 3.79
CA ASN A 256 -20.18 12.63 3.65
C ASN A 256 -21.35 12.95 4.57
N SER A 257 -21.19 13.94 5.44
CA SER A 257 -22.25 14.38 6.34
C SER A 257 -22.65 15.82 6.01
N VAL A 258 -23.95 16.03 5.93
CA VAL A 258 -24.55 17.38 5.80
C VAL A 258 -25.29 17.66 7.10
N TYR A 259 -24.96 18.76 7.74
CA TYR A 259 -25.61 19.20 8.96
C TYR A 259 -26.55 20.33 8.61
N PHE A 260 -27.79 20.20 9.05
CA PHE A 260 -28.81 21.25 8.91
C PHE A 260 -28.81 22.09 10.18
N ASP A 261 -28.97 23.39 10.00
CA ASP A 261 -29.06 24.37 11.08
C ASP A 261 -30.07 25.48 10.69
N ASN A 262 -30.41 26.35 11.62
CA ASN A 262 -31.18 27.53 11.34
C ASN A 262 -30.31 28.67 10.75
N GLU A 263 -30.92 29.75 10.31
CA GLU A 263 -30.22 30.90 9.72
C GLU A 263 -29.18 31.52 10.65
N SER A 264 -29.39 31.44 11.97
CA SER A 264 -28.46 31.93 13.00
C SER A 264 -27.36 30.97 13.37
N LEU A 265 -27.33 29.75 12.79
CA LEU A 265 -26.35 28.68 13.06
C LEU A 265 -26.27 28.31 14.55
N GLU A 266 -27.42 28.22 15.22
CA GLU A 266 -27.48 27.95 16.66
C GLU A 266 -26.92 26.63 17.09
N LEU A 267 -27.14 25.56 16.31
CA LEU A 267 -26.56 24.22 16.60
C LEU A 267 -25.05 24.24 16.42
N TYR A 268 -24.56 24.89 15.36
CA TYR A 268 -23.14 25.07 15.10
C TYR A 268 -22.46 25.82 16.25
N HIS A 269 -23.01 27.01 16.63
CA HIS A 269 -22.46 27.79 17.73
C HIS A 269 -22.58 27.08 19.07
N GLY A 270 -23.72 26.39 19.32
CA GLY A 270 -23.90 25.59 20.53
C GLY A 270 -22.81 24.52 20.71
N ARG A 271 -22.46 23.82 19.60
CA ARG A 271 -21.36 22.81 19.60
C ARG A 271 -20.00 23.46 19.77
N LEU A 272 -19.73 24.57 19.08
CA LEU A 272 -18.46 25.28 19.15
C LEU A 272 -18.19 25.79 20.58
N ASP A 273 -19.20 26.38 21.19
CA ASP A 273 -19.14 26.93 22.57
C ASP A 273 -19.30 25.87 23.65
N LYS A 274 -19.51 24.58 23.28
CA LYS A 274 -19.75 23.47 24.21
C LYS A 274 -20.88 23.73 25.19
N LYS A 275 -21.97 24.35 24.72
CA LYS A 275 -23.14 24.66 25.56
C LYS A 275 -23.75 23.38 26.11
N PRO A 276 -24.23 23.38 27.37
CA PRO A 276 -24.97 22.24 27.92
C PRO A 276 -26.19 21.92 27.05
N GLY A 277 -26.36 20.63 26.67
CA GLY A 277 -27.45 20.19 25.80
C GLY A 277 -27.26 20.43 24.31
N ALA A 278 -26.09 20.92 23.86
CA ALA A 278 -25.79 21.00 22.44
C ALA A 278 -25.85 19.61 21.78
N LEU A 279 -26.61 19.46 20.70
CA LEU A 279 -26.72 18.23 19.94
C LEU A 279 -25.37 17.90 19.26
N ALA A 280 -24.98 16.64 19.33
CA ALA A 280 -23.70 16.15 18.79
C ALA A 280 -23.80 15.79 17.30
#